data_016679366efb4d311c2e10791feb1ef2
#
_entry.id   016679366efb4d311c2e10791feb1ef2
#
_cell.length_a   1.000
_cell.length_b   1.000
_cell.length_c   1.000
_cell.angle_alpha   90.00
_cell.angle_beta   90.00
_cell.angle_gamma   90.00
#
_symmetry.space_group_name_H-M   'P 1'
#
loop_
_entity.id
_entity.type
_entity.pdbx_description
1 polymer ?
#
loop_
_entity_poly.entity_id
_entity_poly.type
_entity_poly.pdbx_seq_one_letter_code
_entity_poly.pdbx_strand_id
1 'polypeptide(L)'
;MGRFKIRAVDGPHDFTKFTETMKRIVLMGATSGIGLALAERLAADGHRIGVAGRKTEVMRELQKRYPEQIVYSRIDVTDAEAPRKLHDLIERLGGMDVYFHIAGIGFTNEALETDRELLTMQTNVVGFTRMVDTAFRYFRDHGGRGHIGAITSVAGTKGIAQIAAYSASKRFQQTYLTALEQLARRQRLQIRFTDIRPGWIRTPLLDADQEYPMSMTLGYAVPRIHRAMVSGRRVATVDWRWRLLTAVWRLIPDALWVRMRIPISTIASEAQTRRNETAAEAPLKRLEGPAPTASQKGPDAKPAVATADSTAKPKV
;
A
#
# COMPACT_ATOMS: atom_id res chain seq x y z
N MET A 1 -42.57 -2.65 -6.06
CA MET A 1 -41.53 -3.56 -5.51
C MET A 1 -40.85 -4.26 -6.68
N GLY A 2 -39.80 -3.69 -7.22
CA GLY A 2 -39.05 -4.24 -8.38
C GLY A 2 -38.01 -5.26 -7.90
N ARG A 3 -38.14 -6.50 -8.33
CA ARG A 3 -37.13 -7.55 -8.11
C ARG A 3 -35.84 -7.18 -8.84
N PHE A 4 -34.79 -6.81 -8.09
CA PHE A 4 -33.43 -6.74 -8.64
C PHE A 4 -32.99 -8.14 -9.04
N LYS A 5 -33.06 -8.44 -10.36
CA LYS A 5 -32.36 -9.60 -10.92
C LYS A 5 -30.86 -9.29 -10.94
N ILE A 6 -30.12 -9.84 -10.00
CA ILE A 6 -28.66 -9.91 -10.08
C ILE A 6 -28.35 -10.86 -11.25
N ARG A 7 -28.03 -10.30 -12.40
CA ARG A 7 -27.47 -11.07 -13.51
C ARG A 7 -26.07 -11.53 -13.07
N ALA A 8 -25.89 -12.82 -12.86
CA ALA A 8 -24.56 -13.41 -12.75
C ALA A 8 -23.85 -13.18 -14.10
N VAL A 9 -22.93 -12.22 -14.09
CA VAL A 9 -21.93 -12.06 -15.13
C VAL A 9 -20.71 -12.73 -14.57
N ASP A 10 -20.42 -13.94 -14.99
CA ASP A 10 -19.09 -14.49 -15.15
C ASP A 10 -19.20 -16.01 -15.38
N GLY A 11 -18.96 -16.42 -16.61
CA GLY A 11 -18.52 -17.78 -16.91
C GLY A 11 -17.14 -18.03 -16.26
N PRO A 12 -16.72 -19.29 -16.07
CA PRO A 12 -15.42 -19.59 -15.48
C PRO A 12 -14.31 -18.99 -16.36
N HIS A 13 -13.69 -17.92 -15.88
CA HIS A 13 -12.48 -17.38 -16.51
C HIS A 13 -11.37 -18.41 -16.35
N ASP A 14 -10.86 -18.85 -17.48
CA ASP A 14 -9.78 -19.81 -17.61
C ASP A 14 -8.48 -19.26 -17.00
N PHE A 15 -8.22 -19.66 -15.77
CA PHE A 15 -7.06 -19.23 -14.98
C PHE A 15 -5.76 -19.92 -15.41
N THR A 16 -5.81 -20.92 -16.28
CA THR A 16 -4.63 -21.61 -16.83
C THR A 16 -3.80 -20.65 -17.68
N LYS A 17 -4.42 -19.63 -18.29
CA LYS A 17 -3.74 -18.62 -19.14
C LYS A 17 -2.82 -17.63 -18.40
N PHE A 18 -2.85 -17.54 -17.08
CA PHE A 18 -1.91 -16.63 -16.38
C PHE A 18 -0.48 -17.20 -16.38
N THR A 19 -0.34 -18.51 -16.25
CA THR A 19 0.95 -19.21 -16.26
C THR A 19 1.47 -19.49 -17.67
N GLU A 20 0.61 -19.52 -18.66
CA GLU A 20 0.99 -19.81 -20.06
C GLU A 20 1.49 -18.58 -20.83
N THR A 21 1.23 -17.36 -20.33
CA THR A 21 1.62 -16.12 -21.02
C THR A 21 2.51 -15.29 -20.11
N MET A 22 3.66 -14.87 -20.62
CA MET A 22 4.53 -13.90 -19.95
C MET A 22 3.74 -12.64 -19.59
N LYS A 23 3.82 -12.21 -18.31
CA LYS A 23 3.17 -11.01 -17.80
C LYS A 23 4.19 -9.96 -17.40
N ARG A 24 3.80 -8.70 -17.50
CA ARG A 24 4.54 -7.53 -17.01
C ARG A 24 3.95 -7.15 -15.66
N ILE A 25 4.70 -7.40 -14.59
CA ILE A 25 4.22 -7.29 -13.21
C ILE A 25 5.03 -6.23 -12.48
N VAL A 26 4.40 -5.21 -11.93
CA VAL A 26 5.05 -4.26 -11.04
C VAL A 26 4.82 -4.67 -9.59
N LEU A 27 5.91 -4.86 -8.85
CA LEU A 27 5.92 -5.16 -7.42
C LEU A 27 6.41 -3.95 -6.63
N MET A 28 5.51 -3.26 -5.95
CA MET A 28 5.82 -2.13 -5.08
C MET A 28 6.14 -2.62 -3.66
N GLY A 29 7.39 -2.45 -3.21
CA GLY A 29 7.86 -2.96 -1.92
C GLY A 29 8.58 -4.32 -2.02
N ALA A 30 9.33 -4.54 -3.09
CA ALA A 30 9.97 -5.82 -3.39
C ALA A 30 11.47 -5.90 -3.01
N THR A 31 11.89 -5.20 -1.94
CA THR A 31 13.30 -5.16 -1.52
C THR A 31 13.59 -5.95 -0.24
N SER A 32 12.60 -6.67 0.30
CA SER A 32 12.76 -7.56 1.45
C SER A 32 11.54 -8.49 1.62
N GLY A 33 11.68 -9.49 2.48
CA GLY A 33 10.57 -10.33 2.94
C GLY A 33 9.72 -10.92 1.81
N ILE A 34 8.40 -10.75 1.92
CA ILE A 34 7.42 -11.28 0.96
C ILE A 34 7.69 -10.76 -0.46
N GLY A 35 7.97 -9.45 -0.59
CA GLY A 35 8.13 -8.81 -1.89
C GLY A 35 9.33 -9.31 -2.66
N LEU A 36 10.48 -9.46 -1.99
CA LEU A 36 11.70 -9.99 -2.61
C LEU A 36 11.49 -11.45 -3.03
N ALA A 37 10.99 -12.30 -2.13
CA ALA A 37 10.76 -13.71 -2.43
C ALA A 37 9.72 -13.92 -3.55
N LEU A 38 8.71 -13.05 -3.64
CA LEU A 38 7.74 -13.08 -4.73
C LEU A 38 8.36 -12.63 -6.05
N ALA A 39 9.24 -11.61 -6.04
CA ALA A 39 9.94 -11.16 -7.24
C ALA A 39 10.85 -12.25 -7.82
N GLU A 40 11.64 -12.93 -6.96
CA GLU A 40 12.46 -14.07 -7.36
C GLU A 40 11.62 -15.19 -7.98
N ARG A 41 10.51 -15.53 -7.33
CA ARG A 41 9.61 -16.58 -7.83
C ARG A 41 9.04 -16.25 -9.20
N LEU A 42 8.50 -15.05 -9.37
CA LEU A 42 7.86 -14.63 -10.63
C LEU A 42 8.88 -14.47 -11.75
N ALA A 43 10.11 -14.02 -11.44
CA ALA A 43 11.20 -13.97 -12.42
C ALA A 43 11.63 -15.38 -12.88
N ALA A 44 11.72 -16.34 -11.94
CA ALA A 44 11.99 -17.73 -12.25
C ALA A 44 10.87 -18.40 -13.06
N ASP A 45 9.62 -17.97 -12.87
CA ASP A 45 8.46 -18.41 -13.67
C ASP A 45 8.43 -17.75 -15.09
N GLY A 46 9.43 -16.92 -15.45
CA GLY A 46 9.59 -16.30 -16.78
C GLY A 46 8.82 -15.01 -17.00
N HIS A 47 8.25 -14.39 -15.94
CA HIS A 47 7.57 -13.10 -16.07
C HIS A 47 8.57 -11.93 -16.11
N ARG A 48 8.16 -10.81 -16.73
CA ARG A 48 8.89 -9.53 -16.64
C ARG A 48 8.42 -8.76 -15.43
N ILE A 49 9.35 -8.35 -14.56
CA ILE A 49 9.04 -7.76 -13.26
C ILE A 49 9.67 -6.37 -13.13
N GLY A 50 8.83 -5.37 -12.91
CA GLY A 50 9.22 -4.05 -12.43
C GLY A 50 9.34 -4.06 -10.91
N VAL A 51 10.55 -4.11 -10.38
CA VAL A 51 10.83 -4.13 -8.95
C VAL A 51 10.96 -2.71 -8.42
N ALA A 52 10.16 -2.33 -7.43
CA ALA A 52 10.19 -1.01 -6.83
C ALA A 52 10.33 -1.07 -5.30
N GLY A 53 11.12 -0.14 -4.75
CA GLY A 53 11.35 -0.02 -3.32
C GLY A 53 12.50 0.93 -3.01
N ARG A 54 12.92 1.01 -1.76
CA ARG A 54 13.93 1.98 -1.30
C ARG A 54 15.38 1.48 -1.39
N LYS A 55 15.60 0.16 -1.31
CA LYS A 55 16.95 -0.45 -1.25
C LYS A 55 17.43 -0.79 -2.66
N THR A 56 18.19 0.12 -3.27
CA THR A 56 18.69 -0.01 -4.65
C THR A 56 19.65 -1.20 -4.83
N GLU A 57 20.47 -1.47 -3.82
CA GLU A 57 21.47 -2.55 -3.85
C GLU A 57 20.80 -3.92 -4.04
N VAL A 58 19.74 -4.19 -3.27
CA VAL A 58 18.97 -5.45 -3.36
C VAL A 58 18.36 -5.62 -4.75
N MET A 59 17.79 -4.53 -5.30
CA MET A 59 17.17 -4.56 -6.62
C MET A 59 18.20 -4.78 -7.74
N ARG A 60 19.39 -4.18 -7.59
CA ARG A 60 20.50 -4.37 -8.53
C ARG A 60 21.00 -5.83 -8.52
N GLU A 61 21.17 -6.42 -7.34
CA GLU A 61 21.56 -7.83 -7.23
C GLU A 61 20.48 -8.77 -7.80
N LEU A 62 19.23 -8.46 -7.60
CA LEU A 62 18.14 -9.21 -8.21
C LEU A 62 18.17 -9.10 -9.74
N GLN A 63 18.41 -7.93 -10.31
CA GLN A 63 18.56 -7.74 -11.74
C GLN A 63 19.75 -8.48 -12.31
N LYS A 64 20.90 -8.53 -11.61
CA LYS A 64 22.06 -9.33 -12.07
C LYS A 64 21.73 -10.82 -12.18
N ARG A 65 20.88 -11.36 -11.28
CA ARG A 65 20.46 -12.77 -11.32
C ARG A 65 19.42 -13.06 -12.39
N TYR A 66 18.62 -12.06 -12.76
CA TYR A 66 17.52 -12.17 -13.73
C TYR A 66 17.54 -10.99 -14.71
N PRO A 67 18.58 -10.86 -15.54
CA PRO A 67 18.80 -9.65 -16.36
C PRO A 67 17.69 -9.39 -17.38
N GLU A 68 17.10 -10.44 -17.94
CA GLU A 68 16.02 -10.32 -18.94
C GLU A 68 14.65 -10.08 -18.32
N GLN A 69 14.44 -10.51 -17.07
CA GLN A 69 13.15 -10.44 -16.38
C GLN A 69 12.98 -9.18 -15.54
N ILE A 70 14.08 -8.63 -14.96
CA ILE A 70 14.00 -7.59 -13.93
C ILE A 70 14.38 -6.22 -14.47
N VAL A 71 13.47 -5.27 -14.33
CA VAL A 71 13.75 -3.83 -14.34
C VAL A 71 13.44 -3.26 -12.96
N TYR A 72 14.21 -2.27 -12.49
CA TYR A 72 13.94 -1.72 -11.16
C TYR A 72 13.95 -0.19 -11.11
N SER A 73 13.28 0.36 -10.11
CA SER A 73 13.30 1.79 -9.79
C SER A 73 13.31 2.02 -8.29
N ARG A 74 14.12 3.00 -7.84
CA ARG A 74 14.06 3.45 -6.44
C ARG A 74 12.83 4.31 -6.25
N ILE A 75 11.81 3.77 -5.60
CA ILE A 75 10.53 4.45 -5.30
C ILE A 75 10.27 4.38 -3.81
N ASP A 76 10.12 5.55 -3.18
CA ASP A 76 9.52 5.71 -1.87
C ASP A 76 8.06 6.12 -2.09
N VAL A 77 7.11 5.33 -1.59
CA VAL A 77 5.67 5.58 -1.80
C VAL A 77 5.19 6.87 -1.13
N THR A 78 5.96 7.40 -0.16
CA THR A 78 5.66 8.66 0.52
C THR A 78 6.11 9.90 -0.27
N ASP A 79 6.99 9.72 -1.25
CA ASP A 79 7.51 10.79 -2.10
C ASP A 79 6.41 11.30 -3.06
N ALA A 80 6.33 12.62 -3.25
CA ALA A 80 5.43 13.24 -4.24
C ALA A 80 5.73 12.78 -5.67
N GLU A 81 7.01 12.49 -5.99
CA GLU A 81 7.47 12.01 -7.30
C GLU A 81 7.24 10.50 -7.53
N ALA A 82 6.72 9.77 -6.55
CA ALA A 82 6.52 8.33 -6.68
C ALA A 82 5.63 7.95 -7.88
N PRO A 83 4.53 8.67 -8.20
CA PRO A 83 3.73 8.40 -9.40
C PRO A 83 4.53 8.49 -10.70
N ARG A 84 5.33 9.55 -10.87
CA ARG A 84 6.16 9.73 -12.06
C ARG A 84 7.16 8.58 -12.20
N LYS A 85 7.88 8.25 -11.11
CA LYS A 85 8.83 7.13 -11.09
C LYS A 85 8.16 5.78 -11.39
N LEU A 86 6.88 5.61 -11.03
CA LEU A 86 6.11 4.42 -11.39
C LEU A 86 5.83 4.39 -12.89
N HIS A 87 5.43 5.50 -13.51
CA HIS A 87 5.24 5.58 -14.96
C HIS A 87 6.54 5.27 -15.70
N ASP A 88 7.68 5.88 -15.30
CA ASP A 88 8.99 5.61 -15.89
C ASP A 88 9.38 4.11 -15.80
N LEU A 89 9.02 3.46 -14.69
CA LEU A 89 9.25 2.02 -14.50
C LEU A 89 8.37 1.18 -15.43
N ILE A 90 7.10 1.54 -15.57
CA ILE A 90 6.15 0.85 -16.47
C ILE A 90 6.61 0.96 -17.93
N GLU A 91 7.07 2.13 -18.37
CA GLU A 91 7.59 2.34 -19.72
C GLU A 91 8.81 1.45 -19.99
N ARG A 92 9.79 1.43 -19.09
CA ARG A 92 10.98 0.55 -19.21
C ARG A 92 10.63 -0.94 -19.16
N LEU A 93 9.53 -1.31 -18.47
CA LEU A 93 9.02 -2.67 -18.45
C LEU A 93 8.30 -3.04 -19.77
N GLY A 94 7.96 -2.05 -20.60
CA GLY A 94 7.18 -2.21 -21.82
C GLY A 94 5.68 -2.30 -21.59
N GLY A 95 5.19 -1.75 -20.46
CA GLY A 95 3.79 -1.74 -20.03
C GLY A 95 3.56 -2.50 -18.73
N MET A 96 2.30 -2.61 -18.29
CA MET A 96 1.94 -3.28 -17.04
C MET A 96 0.63 -4.06 -17.21
N ASP A 97 0.65 -5.33 -16.82
CA ASP A 97 -0.54 -6.21 -16.78
C ASP A 97 -1.04 -6.41 -15.34
N VAL A 98 -0.11 -6.36 -14.37
CA VAL A 98 -0.38 -6.55 -12.94
C VAL A 98 0.37 -5.50 -12.13
N TYR A 99 -0.31 -4.84 -11.22
CA TYR A 99 0.27 -4.03 -10.15
C TYR A 99 0.04 -4.72 -8.81
N PHE A 100 1.10 -4.93 -8.03
CA PHE A 100 1.00 -5.58 -6.74
C PHE A 100 1.67 -4.73 -5.64
N HIS A 101 0.87 -4.23 -4.70
CA HIS A 101 1.32 -3.38 -3.61
C HIS A 101 1.65 -4.22 -2.37
N ILE A 102 2.92 -4.22 -2.00
CA ILE A 102 3.44 -4.98 -0.85
C ILE A 102 4.03 -4.02 0.19
N ALA A 103 4.41 -2.81 -0.23
CA ALA A 103 4.99 -1.81 0.64
C ALA A 103 4.08 -1.52 1.84
N GLY A 104 4.67 -1.46 3.00
CA GLY A 104 3.98 -1.15 4.25
C GLY A 104 4.89 -1.33 5.44
N ILE A 105 4.55 -0.63 6.50
CA ILE A 105 5.24 -0.69 7.79
C ILE A 105 4.21 -0.89 8.92
N GLY A 106 4.69 -1.24 10.10
CA GLY A 106 3.88 -1.33 11.29
C GLY A 106 4.76 -1.32 12.53
N PHE A 107 4.23 -0.78 13.61
CA PHE A 107 4.88 -0.71 14.91
C PHE A 107 3.92 -1.16 15.98
N THR A 108 4.44 -1.79 17.02
CA THR A 108 3.78 -1.84 18.31
C THR A 108 4.00 -0.48 18.97
N ASN A 109 2.91 0.16 19.43
CA ASN A 109 2.96 1.54 19.93
C ASN A 109 1.94 1.75 21.06
N GLU A 110 2.14 1.10 22.18
CA GLU A 110 1.27 1.23 23.36
C GLU A 110 1.37 2.61 24.00
N ALA A 111 2.52 3.29 23.84
CA ALA A 111 2.73 4.65 24.34
C ALA A 111 2.06 5.73 23.46
N LEU A 112 1.48 5.35 22.31
CA LEU A 112 0.90 6.26 21.32
C LEU A 112 1.86 7.37 20.88
N GLU A 113 3.12 7.02 20.65
CA GLU A 113 4.10 7.92 20.05
C GLU A 113 3.59 8.39 18.69
N THR A 114 3.24 9.67 18.60
CA THR A 114 2.55 10.26 17.45
C THR A 114 3.31 10.05 16.14
N ASP A 115 4.63 10.16 16.16
CA ASP A 115 5.46 10.00 14.95
C ASP A 115 5.35 8.60 14.35
N ARG A 116 5.29 7.55 15.17
CA ARG A 116 5.09 6.17 14.72
C ARG A 116 3.71 5.96 14.09
N GLU A 117 2.67 6.54 14.71
CA GLU A 117 1.31 6.50 14.17
C GLU A 117 1.25 7.21 12.81
N LEU A 118 1.73 8.46 12.74
CA LEU A 118 1.73 9.26 11.52
C LEU A 118 2.58 8.64 10.42
N LEU A 119 3.74 8.09 10.74
CA LEU A 119 4.59 7.39 9.78
C LEU A 119 3.89 6.16 9.18
N THR A 120 3.20 5.39 10.02
CA THR A 120 2.39 4.25 9.58
C THR A 120 1.29 4.72 8.63
N MET A 121 0.58 5.80 8.96
CA MET A 121 -0.48 6.36 8.12
C MET A 121 0.08 6.93 6.81
N GLN A 122 1.20 7.66 6.87
CA GLN A 122 1.84 8.23 5.68
C GLN A 122 2.27 7.14 4.67
N THR A 123 2.81 6.03 5.15
CA THR A 123 3.23 4.92 4.29
C THR A 123 2.03 4.07 3.83
N ASN A 124 1.22 3.58 4.79
CA ASN A 124 0.21 2.56 4.51
C ASN A 124 -1.11 3.13 3.98
N VAL A 125 -1.38 4.42 4.17
CA VAL A 125 -2.61 5.08 3.71
C VAL A 125 -2.28 6.03 2.56
N VAL A 126 -1.53 7.10 2.81
CA VAL A 126 -1.25 8.13 1.80
C VAL A 126 -0.41 7.54 0.65
N GLY A 127 0.69 6.87 0.97
CA GLY A 127 1.57 6.22 -0.01
C GLY A 127 0.85 5.13 -0.79
N PHE A 128 0.09 4.28 -0.09
CA PHE A 128 -0.75 3.25 -0.71
C PHE A 128 -1.74 3.85 -1.71
N THR A 129 -2.54 4.84 -1.29
CA THR A 129 -3.55 5.51 -2.13
C THR A 129 -2.88 6.08 -3.38
N ARG A 130 -1.81 6.86 -3.20
CA ARG A 130 -1.06 7.47 -4.31
C ARG A 130 -0.65 6.46 -5.37
N MET A 131 -0.09 5.33 -4.96
CA MET A 131 0.43 4.32 -5.87
C MET A 131 -0.67 3.48 -6.52
N VAL A 132 -1.68 3.09 -5.76
CA VAL A 132 -2.82 2.30 -6.28
C VAL A 132 -3.68 3.12 -7.25
N ASP A 133 -3.89 4.40 -6.96
CA ASP A 133 -4.58 5.32 -7.87
C ASP A 133 -3.82 5.49 -9.18
N THR A 134 -2.50 5.61 -9.11
CA THR A 134 -1.65 5.71 -10.31
C THR A 134 -1.78 4.44 -11.16
N ALA A 135 -1.75 3.26 -10.54
CA ALA A 135 -1.95 2.00 -11.24
C ALA A 135 -3.37 1.86 -11.83
N PHE A 136 -4.39 2.30 -11.08
CA PHE A 136 -5.78 2.28 -11.56
C PHE A 136 -5.96 3.17 -12.80
N ARG A 137 -5.47 4.41 -12.74
CA ARG A 137 -5.51 5.34 -13.89
C ARG A 137 -4.75 4.78 -15.08
N TYR A 138 -3.56 4.22 -14.85
CA TYR A 138 -2.82 3.56 -15.93
C TYR A 138 -3.66 2.50 -16.64
N PHE A 139 -4.27 1.56 -15.92
CA PHE A 139 -5.12 0.53 -16.54
C PHE A 139 -6.34 1.12 -17.24
N ARG A 140 -7.00 2.12 -16.62
CA ARG A 140 -8.15 2.81 -17.23
C ARG A 140 -7.78 3.40 -18.60
N ASP A 141 -6.63 4.08 -18.67
CA ASP A 141 -6.20 4.87 -19.84
C ASP A 141 -5.48 3.98 -20.89
N HIS A 142 -5.14 2.73 -20.55
CA HIS A 142 -4.45 1.78 -21.44
C HIS A 142 -5.28 0.51 -21.68
N GLY A 143 -6.48 0.67 -22.19
CA GLY A 143 -7.33 -0.43 -22.63
C GLY A 143 -8.31 -0.98 -21.58
N GLY A 144 -8.36 -0.39 -20.38
CA GLY A 144 -9.35 -0.71 -19.36
C GLY A 144 -9.22 -2.10 -18.73
N ARG A 145 -8.07 -2.75 -18.90
CA ARG A 145 -7.81 -4.12 -18.42
C ARG A 145 -6.57 -4.16 -17.53
N GLY A 146 -6.62 -4.94 -16.46
CA GLY A 146 -5.48 -5.13 -15.57
C GLY A 146 -5.80 -5.89 -14.31
N HIS A 147 -4.82 -5.99 -13.42
CA HIS A 147 -4.97 -6.61 -12.13
C HIS A 147 -4.26 -5.77 -11.06
N ILE A 148 -4.99 -5.35 -10.05
CA ILE A 148 -4.46 -4.66 -8.88
C ILE A 148 -4.56 -5.59 -7.68
N GLY A 149 -3.43 -5.90 -7.07
CA GLY A 149 -3.37 -6.67 -5.85
C GLY A 149 -2.65 -5.94 -4.72
N ALA A 150 -2.93 -6.32 -3.49
CA ALA A 150 -2.20 -5.80 -2.34
C ALA A 150 -2.06 -6.83 -1.22
N ILE A 151 -0.93 -6.74 -0.50
CA ILE A 151 -0.75 -7.40 0.80
C ILE A 151 -1.30 -6.48 1.88
N THR A 152 -2.51 -6.80 2.34
CA THR A 152 -3.09 -6.10 3.49
C THR A 152 -2.73 -6.83 4.80
N SER A 153 -3.66 -7.28 5.60
CA SER A 153 -3.42 -8.09 6.82
C SER A 153 -4.72 -8.59 7.42
N VAL A 154 -4.66 -9.68 8.17
CA VAL A 154 -5.73 -10.08 9.09
C VAL A 154 -5.98 -9.03 10.18
N ALA A 155 -4.97 -8.22 10.53
CA ALA A 155 -5.08 -7.12 11.49
C ALA A 155 -6.08 -6.05 11.06
N GLY A 156 -6.40 -5.93 9.76
CA GLY A 156 -7.46 -5.05 9.28
C GLY A 156 -8.89 -5.55 9.55
N THR A 157 -9.07 -6.70 10.24
CA THR A 157 -10.41 -7.22 10.55
C THR A 157 -11.07 -6.45 11.69
N LYS A 158 -10.31 -6.10 12.72
CA LYS A 158 -10.74 -5.32 13.90
C LYS A 158 -9.63 -4.36 14.34
N GLY A 159 -9.97 -3.33 15.11
CA GLY A 159 -8.99 -2.49 15.79
C GLY A 159 -8.23 -3.29 16.85
N ILE A 160 -6.93 -3.12 16.94
CA ILE A 160 -6.07 -3.85 17.87
C ILE A 160 -5.22 -2.83 18.63
N ALA A 161 -5.32 -2.84 19.97
CA ALA A 161 -4.83 -1.78 20.84
C ALA A 161 -3.33 -1.47 20.64
N GLN A 162 -2.47 -2.50 20.63
CA GLN A 162 -1.02 -2.29 20.56
C GLN A 162 -0.51 -1.84 19.17
N ILE A 163 -1.36 -1.92 18.16
CA ILE A 163 -1.01 -1.63 16.75
C ILE A 163 -2.10 -0.78 16.10
N ALA A 164 -2.53 0.28 16.78
CA ALA A 164 -3.70 1.07 16.40
C ALA A 164 -3.62 1.59 14.96
N ALA A 165 -2.61 2.39 14.61
CA ALA A 165 -2.44 2.89 13.24
C ALA A 165 -2.25 1.75 12.22
N TYR A 166 -1.51 0.69 12.56
CA TYR A 166 -1.34 -0.43 11.64
C TYR A 166 -2.66 -1.12 11.32
N SER A 167 -3.45 -1.51 12.35
CA SER A 167 -4.73 -2.17 12.12
C SER A 167 -5.72 -1.28 11.37
N ALA A 168 -5.79 0.01 11.70
CA ALA A 168 -6.59 1.00 11.00
C ALA A 168 -6.17 1.16 9.54
N SER A 169 -4.85 1.28 9.28
CA SER A 169 -4.31 1.40 7.92
C SER A 169 -4.62 0.17 7.06
N LYS A 170 -4.51 -1.03 7.62
CA LYS A 170 -4.83 -2.27 6.91
C LYS A 170 -6.33 -2.41 6.62
N ARG A 171 -7.20 -1.92 7.52
CA ARG A 171 -8.64 -1.81 7.26
C ARG A 171 -8.94 -0.80 6.16
N PHE A 172 -8.29 0.36 6.18
CA PHE A 172 -8.37 1.33 5.10
C PHE A 172 -8.07 0.69 3.74
N GLN A 173 -6.93 0.01 3.60
CA GLN A 173 -6.53 -0.64 2.35
C GLN A 173 -7.58 -1.63 1.83
N GLN A 174 -8.16 -2.45 2.72
CA GLN A 174 -9.21 -3.43 2.38
C GLN A 174 -10.48 -2.74 1.86
N THR A 175 -10.92 -1.68 2.52
CA THR A 175 -12.10 -0.91 2.14
C THR A 175 -11.86 -0.16 0.83
N TYR A 176 -10.68 0.43 0.67
CA TYR A 176 -10.28 1.18 -0.52
C TYR A 176 -10.26 0.30 -1.77
N LEU A 177 -9.65 -0.88 -1.70
CA LEU A 177 -9.68 -1.85 -2.81
C LEU A 177 -11.11 -2.25 -3.20
N THR A 178 -11.99 -2.43 -2.22
CA THR A 178 -13.42 -2.73 -2.48
C THR A 178 -14.11 -1.57 -3.20
N ALA A 179 -13.84 -0.32 -2.79
CA ALA A 179 -14.41 0.87 -3.43
C ALA A 179 -13.90 1.04 -4.87
N LEU A 180 -12.61 0.80 -5.12
CA LEU A 180 -12.05 0.84 -6.47
C LEU A 180 -12.60 -0.26 -7.36
N GLU A 181 -12.87 -1.46 -6.83
CA GLU A 181 -13.54 -2.53 -7.59
C GLU A 181 -14.95 -2.09 -8.02
N GLN A 182 -15.71 -1.44 -7.14
CA GLN A 182 -17.02 -0.88 -7.49
C GLN A 182 -16.91 0.21 -8.56
N LEU A 183 -15.90 1.10 -8.44
CA LEU A 183 -15.64 2.15 -9.42
C LEU A 183 -15.30 1.56 -10.79
N ALA A 184 -14.41 0.55 -10.84
CA ALA A 184 -14.05 -0.13 -12.08
C ALA A 184 -15.30 -0.73 -12.76
N ARG A 185 -16.17 -1.40 -11.99
CA ARG A 185 -17.43 -1.95 -12.51
C ARG A 185 -18.37 -0.86 -13.05
N ARG A 186 -18.49 0.28 -12.36
CA ARG A 186 -19.27 1.44 -12.84
C ARG A 186 -18.75 1.98 -14.16
N GLN A 187 -17.43 2.04 -14.30
CA GLN A 187 -16.75 2.51 -15.51
C GLN A 187 -16.62 1.42 -16.60
N ARG A 188 -17.19 0.23 -16.38
CA ARG A 188 -17.11 -0.93 -17.29
C ARG A 188 -15.67 -1.38 -17.60
N LEU A 189 -14.75 -1.16 -16.67
CA LEU A 189 -13.36 -1.59 -16.77
C LEU A 189 -13.22 -3.07 -16.34
N GLN A 190 -12.29 -3.77 -16.98
CA GLN A 190 -11.96 -5.17 -16.68
C GLN A 190 -10.73 -5.25 -15.74
N ILE A 191 -10.72 -4.45 -14.69
CA ILE A 191 -9.68 -4.45 -13.67
C ILE A 191 -10.08 -5.43 -12.57
N ARG A 192 -9.23 -6.44 -12.33
CA ARG A 192 -9.40 -7.38 -11.21
C ARG A 192 -8.72 -6.84 -9.97
N PHE A 193 -9.25 -7.23 -8.80
CA PHE A 193 -8.69 -6.84 -7.51
C PHE A 193 -8.43 -8.09 -6.65
N THR A 194 -7.26 -8.12 -5.99
CA THR A 194 -6.89 -9.19 -5.07
C THR A 194 -6.37 -8.59 -3.77
N ASP A 195 -7.12 -8.82 -2.69
CA ASP A 195 -6.77 -8.44 -1.33
C ASP A 195 -6.23 -9.67 -0.59
N ILE A 196 -4.91 -9.70 -0.37
CA ILE A 196 -4.25 -10.80 0.35
C ILE A 196 -4.06 -10.41 1.79
N ARG A 197 -4.60 -11.22 2.70
CA ARG A 197 -4.64 -11.00 4.15
C ARG A 197 -3.82 -12.04 4.89
N PRO A 198 -2.50 -11.87 5.00
CA PRO A 198 -1.70 -12.76 5.84
C PRO A 198 -1.89 -12.46 7.32
N GLY A 199 -1.66 -13.51 8.14
CA GLY A 199 -1.30 -13.33 9.54
C GLY A 199 0.20 -13.08 9.69
N TRP A 200 0.80 -13.54 10.79
CA TRP A 200 2.23 -13.40 11.03
C TRP A 200 3.05 -14.19 10.01
N ILE A 201 3.93 -13.51 9.28
CA ILE A 201 4.93 -14.13 8.39
C ILE A 201 6.31 -13.70 8.89
N ARG A 202 7.19 -14.65 9.15
CA ARG A 202 8.57 -14.39 9.58
C ARG A 202 9.33 -13.66 8.48
N THR A 203 9.42 -12.36 8.64
CA THR A 203 10.07 -11.40 7.73
C THR A 203 10.85 -10.41 8.57
N PRO A 204 11.72 -9.57 7.99
CA PRO A 204 12.38 -8.49 8.72
C PRO A 204 11.44 -7.46 9.37
N LEU A 205 10.13 -7.54 9.16
CA LEU A 205 9.13 -6.74 9.85
C LEU A 205 8.87 -7.23 11.29
N LEU A 206 9.09 -8.54 11.55
CA LEU A 206 8.89 -9.15 12.86
C LEU A 206 10.22 -9.24 13.61
N ASP A 207 10.13 -9.20 14.93
CA ASP A 207 11.27 -9.48 15.79
C ASP A 207 11.66 -10.95 15.67
N ALA A 208 12.96 -11.21 15.43
CA ALA A 208 13.47 -12.58 15.27
C ALA A 208 13.47 -13.37 16.59
N ASP A 209 13.58 -12.65 17.71
CA ASP A 209 13.72 -13.23 19.05
C ASP A 209 12.37 -13.49 19.73
N GLN A 210 11.25 -13.14 19.06
CA GLN A 210 9.92 -13.36 19.60
C GLN A 210 9.15 -14.47 18.89
N GLU A 211 8.37 -15.20 19.68
CA GLU A 211 7.41 -16.17 19.15
C GLU A 211 6.08 -15.51 18.82
N TYR A 212 5.64 -15.71 17.58
CA TYR A 212 4.35 -15.22 17.10
C TYR A 212 3.38 -16.38 16.91
N PRO A 213 2.19 -16.33 17.53
CA PRO A 213 1.22 -17.42 17.39
C PRO A 213 0.84 -17.64 15.93
N MET A 214 0.76 -18.90 15.50
CA MET A 214 0.42 -19.28 14.14
C MET A 214 1.29 -18.59 13.06
N SER A 215 2.56 -18.27 13.39
CA SER A 215 3.47 -17.68 12.43
C SER A 215 3.78 -18.64 11.27
N MET A 216 4.05 -18.07 10.11
CA MET A 216 4.37 -18.79 8.89
C MET A 216 5.78 -18.42 8.41
N THR A 217 6.49 -19.35 7.82
CA THR A 217 7.72 -19.07 7.09
C THR A 217 7.43 -18.45 5.73
N LEU A 218 8.39 -17.76 5.12
CA LEU A 218 8.28 -17.27 3.73
C LEU A 218 8.05 -18.42 2.75
N GLY A 219 8.74 -19.57 2.95
CA GLY A 219 8.57 -20.76 2.12
C GLY A 219 7.14 -21.32 2.11
N TYR A 220 6.41 -21.17 3.22
CA TYR A 220 5.01 -21.55 3.30
C TYR A 220 4.06 -20.50 2.72
N ALA A 221 4.32 -19.21 3.01
CA ALA A 221 3.41 -18.12 2.68
C ALA A 221 3.50 -17.70 1.20
N VAL A 222 4.71 -17.55 0.63
CA VAL A 222 4.92 -17.02 -0.72
C VAL A 222 4.23 -17.85 -1.81
N PRO A 223 4.29 -19.21 -1.82
CA PRO A 223 3.56 -19.99 -2.82
C PRO A 223 2.04 -19.80 -2.75
N ARG A 224 1.50 -19.55 -1.56
CA ARG A 224 0.06 -19.30 -1.37
C ARG A 224 -0.34 -17.90 -1.82
N ILE A 225 0.48 -16.90 -1.53
CA ILE A 225 0.34 -15.52 -2.02
C ILE A 225 0.40 -15.51 -3.54
N HIS A 226 1.41 -16.14 -4.12
CA HIS A 226 1.57 -16.29 -5.56
C HIS A 226 0.32 -16.91 -6.20
N ARG A 227 -0.15 -18.06 -5.68
CA ARG A 227 -1.36 -18.72 -6.17
C ARG A 227 -2.59 -17.82 -6.09
N ALA A 228 -2.76 -17.06 -4.99
CA ALA A 228 -3.88 -16.14 -4.83
C ALA A 228 -3.81 -14.98 -5.85
N MET A 229 -2.61 -14.46 -6.11
CA MET A 229 -2.37 -13.42 -7.11
C MET A 229 -2.67 -13.94 -8.52
N VAL A 230 -2.11 -15.09 -8.90
CA VAL A 230 -2.29 -15.69 -10.23
C VAL A 230 -3.76 -16.04 -10.48
N SER A 231 -4.45 -16.64 -9.51
CA SER A 231 -5.88 -16.97 -9.64
C SER A 231 -6.80 -15.76 -9.64
N GLY A 232 -6.30 -14.54 -9.36
CA GLY A 232 -7.12 -13.33 -9.25
C GLY A 232 -8.18 -13.42 -8.15
N ARG A 233 -7.91 -14.15 -7.07
CA ARG A 233 -8.86 -14.34 -5.98
C ARG A 233 -9.13 -13.02 -5.28
N ARG A 234 -10.39 -12.59 -5.24
CA ARG A 234 -10.80 -11.28 -4.71
C ARG A 234 -10.29 -11.03 -3.28
N VAL A 235 -10.45 -12.00 -2.38
CA VAL A 235 -9.94 -11.96 -1.01
C VAL A 235 -9.29 -13.30 -0.68
N ALA A 236 -8.05 -13.28 -0.22
CA ALA A 236 -7.30 -14.46 0.17
C ALA A 236 -6.65 -14.28 1.55
N THR A 237 -7.22 -14.91 2.57
CA THR A 237 -6.53 -15.05 3.86
C THR A 237 -5.49 -16.16 3.72
N VAL A 238 -4.24 -15.83 3.99
CA VAL A 238 -3.14 -16.80 3.95
C VAL A 238 -3.15 -17.61 5.24
N ASP A 239 -3.23 -18.95 5.08
CA ASP A 239 -3.45 -19.93 6.13
C ASP A 239 -4.92 -20.02 6.61
N TRP A 240 -5.42 -21.27 6.70
CA TRP A 240 -6.80 -21.57 7.10
C TRP A 240 -7.09 -21.22 8.56
N ARG A 241 -6.09 -21.31 9.46
CA ARG A 241 -6.22 -20.94 10.88
C ARG A 241 -6.61 -19.48 11.04
N TRP A 242 -5.90 -18.60 10.33
CA TRP A 242 -6.20 -17.16 10.29
C TRP A 242 -7.55 -16.88 9.65
N ARG A 243 -7.94 -17.66 8.63
CA ARG A 243 -9.26 -17.52 8.00
C ARG A 243 -10.38 -17.82 8.98
N LEU A 244 -10.26 -18.91 9.75
CA LEU A 244 -11.22 -19.28 10.78
C LEU A 244 -11.27 -18.23 11.89
N LEU A 245 -10.12 -17.84 12.44
CA LEU A 245 -10.03 -16.85 13.51
C LEU A 245 -10.65 -15.51 13.11
N THR A 246 -10.33 -15.00 11.94
CA THR A 246 -10.90 -13.71 11.46
C THR A 246 -12.38 -13.81 11.10
N ALA A 247 -12.89 -14.98 10.73
CA ALA A 247 -14.33 -15.19 10.57
C ALA A 247 -15.06 -15.05 11.91
N VAL A 248 -14.51 -15.66 12.98
CA VAL A 248 -15.03 -15.49 14.34
C VAL A 248 -14.93 -14.04 14.81
N TRP A 249 -13.77 -13.37 14.61
CA TRP A 249 -13.58 -11.97 15.01
C TRP A 249 -14.64 -11.03 14.42
N ARG A 250 -15.07 -11.25 13.19
CA ARG A 250 -16.10 -10.44 12.52
C ARG A 250 -17.47 -10.52 13.19
N LEU A 251 -17.76 -11.64 13.83
CA LEU A 251 -19.05 -11.87 14.52
C LEU A 251 -19.09 -11.22 15.91
N ILE A 252 -17.94 -10.90 16.50
CA ILE A 252 -17.86 -10.27 17.81
C ILE A 252 -18.33 -8.82 17.70
N PRO A 253 -19.40 -8.40 18.43
CA PRO A 253 -19.80 -6.99 18.47
C PRO A 253 -18.68 -6.08 18.99
N ASP A 254 -18.59 -4.86 18.48
CA ASP A 254 -17.53 -3.93 18.88
C ASP A 254 -17.58 -3.59 20.37
N ALA A 255 -18.77 -3.49 20.96
CA ALA A 255 -18.93 -3.29 22.41
C ALA A 255 -18.30 -4.39 23.28
N LEU A 256 -18.25 -5.63 22.76
CA LEU A 256 -17.57 -6.75 23.42
C LEU A 256 -16.07 -6.73 23.08
N TRP A 257 -15.73 -6.47 21.82
CA TRP A 257 -14.35 -6.45 21.33
C TRP A 257 -13.46 -5.49 22.12
N VAL A 258 -13.94 -4.26 22.41
CA VAL A 258 -13.17 -3.25 23.14
C VAL A 258 -12.86 -3.63 24.58
N ARG A 259 -13.58 -4.61 25.14
CA ARG A 259 -13.35 -5.12 26.49
C ARG A 259 -12.39 -6.33 26.53
N MET A 260 -12.10 -6.90 25.36
CA MET A 260 -11.22 -8.06 25.27
C MET A 260 -9.75 -7.62 25.36
N ARG A 261 -8.97 -8.33 26.16
CA ARG A 261 -7.51 -8.19 26.18
C ARG A 261 -6.93 -9.19 25.19
N ILE A 262 -6.52 -8.71 24.02
CA ILE A 262 -5.91 -9.54 23.00
C ILE A 262 -4.40 -9.41 23.13
N PRO A 263 -3.70 -10.48 23.57
CA PRO A 263 -2.25 -10.45 23.66
C PRO A 263 -1.68 -10.45 22.23
N ILE A 264 -0.91 -9.43 21.88
CA ILE A 264 -0.16 -9.39 20.63
C ILE A 264 1.31 -9.30 21.00
N SER A 265 2.10 -10.21 20.45
CA SER A 265 3.55 -10.12 20.53
C SER A 265 4.04 -8.89 19.78
N THR A 266 5.09 -8.25 20.25
CA THR A 266 5.64 -7.00 19.71
C THR A 266 5.97 -7.12 18.21
N ILE A 267 5.55 -6.14 17.38
CA ILE A 267 5.74 -6.20 15.92
C ILE A 267 7.18 -5.86 15.50
N ALA A 268 7.98 -5.25 16.34
CA ALA A 268 9.37 -4.97 16.00
C ALA A 268 10.24 -4.92 17.25
N SER A 269 11.50 -5.38 17.15
CA SER A 269 12.52 -5.09 18.15
C SER A 269 12.91 -3.62 18.10
N GLU A 270 13.47 -3.08 19.19
CA GLU A 270 14.01 -1.72 19.20
C GLU A 270 15.03 -1.48 18.08
N ALA A 271 15.86 -2.49 17.77
CA ALA A 271 16.82 -2.42 16.67
C ALA A 271 16.15 -2.32 15.29
N GLN A 272 15.05 -3.03 15.09
CA GLN A 272 14.26 -2.96 13.86
C GLN A 272 13.47 -1.65 13.79
N THR A 273 12.96 -1.18 14.92
CA THR A 273 12.33 0.13 15.07
C THR A 273 13.30 1.24 14.66
N ARG A 274 14.52 1.26 15.21
CA ARG A 274 15.57 2.24 14.83
C ARG A 274 15.93 2.16 13.34
N ARG A 275 16.04 0.97 12.74
CA ARG A 275 16.28 0.81 11.29
C ARG A 275 15.13 1.34 10.45
N ASN A 276 13.89 1.16 10.90
CA ASN A 276 12.71 1.67 10.22
C ASN A 276 12.59 3.19 10.41
N GLU A 277 12.91 3.72 11.59
CA GLU A 277 12.96 5.14 11.91
C GLU A 277 14.04 5.86 11.08
N THR A 278 15.26 5.36 11.04
CA THR A 278 16.35 5.94 10.21
C THR A 278 15.97 5.93 8.71
N ALA A 279 15.23 4.92 8.27
CA ALA A 279 14.73 4.86 6.89
C ALA A 279 13.54 5.80 6.64
N ALA A 280 12.86 6.25 7.67
CA ALA A 280 11.63 7.04 7.65
C ALA A 280 11.85 8.51 8.02
N GLU A 281 12.88 8.85 8.79
CA GLU A 281 13.25 10.24 9.13
C GLU A 281 13.58 11.09 7.89
N ALA A 282 14.02 10.47 6.81
CA ALA A 282 14.26 11.18 5.56
C ALA A 282 13.01 11.88 4.96
N PRO A 283 11.77 11.34 5.05
CA PRO A 283 10.55 12.01 4.61
C PRO A 283 10.01 13.05 5.58
N LEU A 284 10.11 12.84 6.90
CA LEU A 284 9.57 13.76 7.91
C LEU A 284 10.32 15.09 7.91
N LYS A 285 11.64 15.08 7.79
CA LYS A 285 12.46 16.32 7.64
C LYS A 285 12.13 17.14 6.38
N ARG A 286 11.45 16.54 5.38
CA ARG A 286 10.98 17.26 4.19
C ARG A 286 9.61 17.93 4.38
N LEU A 287 8.87 17.57 5.42
CA LEU A 287 7.60 18.20 5.77
C LEU A 287 7.79 19.43 6.66
N GLU A 288 8.92 19.53 7.36
CA GLU A 288 9.37 20.76 7.99
C GLU A 288 9.95 21.67 6.88
N GLY A 289 9.08 22.42 6.23
CA GLY A 289 9.51 23.52 5.36
C GLY A 289 10.36 24.51 6.17
N PRO A 290 11.25 25.31 5.53
CA PRO A 290 12.04 26.29 6.26
C PRO A 290 11.10 27.18 7.08
N ALA A 291 11.42 27.35 8.35
CA ALA A 291 10.69 28.24 9.24
C ALA A 291 10.51 29.60 8.54
N PRO A 292 9.32 30.24 8.60
CA PRO A 292 9.12 31.51 7.95
C PRO A 292 10.17 32.49 8.49
N THR A 293 11.08 32.90 7.63
CA THR A 293 12.07 33.92 7.93
C THR A 293 11.31 35.19 8.33
N ALA A 294 11.51 35.64 9.55
CA ALA A 294 10.96 36.89 10.06
C ALA A 294 11.24 38.01 9.04
N SER A 295 10.16 38.54 8.48
CA SER A 295 10.19 39.67 7.56
C SER A 295 11.04 40.80 8.18
N GLN A 296 12.16 41.13 7.55
CA GLN A 296 12.90 42.33 7.83
C GLN A 296 11.98 43.53 7.61
N LYS A 297 11.76 44.27 8.70
CA LYS A 297 11.14 45.60 8.66
C LYS A 297 11.97 46.49 7.73
N GLY A 298 11.45 46.88 6.59
CA GLY A 298 11.98 47.96 5.78
C GLY A 298 11.64 49.31 6.40
N PRO A 299 12.48 50.36 6.17
CA PRO A 299 12.40 51.62 6.89
C PRO A 299 11.27 52.52 6.38
N ASP A 300 10.67 53.22 7.31
CA ASP A 300 9.82 54.41 7.30
C ASP A 300 9.42 55.02 5.92
N ALA A 301 8.11 54.94 5.58
CA ALA A 301 7.48 55.89 4.68
C ALA A 301 6.49 56.78 5.46
N LYS A 302 6.71 58.09 5.40
CA LYS A 302 5.91 59.16 6.01
C LYS A 302 4.46 59.16 5.49
N PRO A 303 3.47 59.58 6.29
CA PRO A 303 2.08 59.67 5.89
C PRO A 303 1.84 60.90 4.94
N ALA A 304 1.20 60.68 3.81
CA ALA A 304 0.67 61.74 2.94
C ALA A 304 -0.73 62.11 3.43
N VAL A 305 -0.93 63.41 3.58
CA VAL A 305 -2.14 64.10 4.01
C VAL A 305 -3.22 63.96 2.94
N ALA A 306 -4.41 63.53 3.39
CA ALA A 306 -5.63 63.51 2.55
C ALA A 306 -6.25 64.91 2.54
N THR A 307 -6.49 65.45 1.34
CA THR A 307 -7.42 66.54 1.13
C THR A 307 -8.72 65.94 0.52
N ALA A 308 -9.79 66.20 1.22
CA ALA A 308 -11.15 65.94 0.77
C ALA A 308 -11.52 66.91 -0.36
N ASP A 309 -12.19 66.43 -1.37
CA ASP A 309 -13.20 67.26 -2.04
C ASP A 309 -14.44 66.43 -2.43
N SER A 310 -15.54 67.17 -2.35
CA SER A 310 -16.91 66.82 -2.30
C SER A 310 -17.54 66.78 -3.71
N THR A 311 -18.71 66.13 -3.74
CA THR A 311 -19.81 66.28 -4.71
C THR A 311 -19.90 65.29 -5.88
N ALA A 312 -20.88 64.42 -5.86
CA ALA A 312 -22.14 64.58 -6.60
C ALA A 312 -23.02 63.32 -6.52
N LYS A 313 -24.27 63.58 -6.27
CA LYS A 313 -25.40 62.63 -6.15
C LYS A 313 -25.99 62.24 -7.54
N PRO A 314 -27.02 61.42 -7.60
CA PRO A 314 -27.22 60.31 -8.55
C PRO A 314 -28.30 60.57 -9.59
N LYS A 315 -28.41 59.68 -10.57
CA LYS A 315 -29.63 59.37 -11.40
C LYS A 315 -29.30 58.13 -12.24
N VAL A 316 -30.07 57.19 -12.39
CA VAL A 316 -31.45 56.65 -12.43
C VAL A 316 -31.28 55.18 -12.55
#